data_75b4fdc48e978d1a50b2fbcd49e00a9a
#
_entry.id   75b4fdc48e978d1a50b2fbcd49e00a9a
#
_cell.length_a   1.000
_cell.length_b   1.000
_cell.length_c   1.000
_cell.angle_alpha   90.00
_cell.angle_beta   90.00
_cell.angle_gamma   90.00
#
_symmetry.space_group_name_H-M   'P 1'
#
loop_
_entity.id
_entity.type
_entity.pdbx_description
1 polymer ?
#
loop_
_entity_poly.entity_id
_entity_poly.type
_entity_poly.pdbx_seq_one_letter_code
_entity_poly.pdbx_strand_id
1 'polypeptide(L)'
;MPVLLGLLAAAAGVIFWIYRARNVASAARDLGDMAGDVVSAARRFGFRRRYNEHPVDSLQDPDVAVAGAGVAFLEMAALPSSQQQAALLVSLQHHLDLSHDKGQEAMILGRWLMSECGGAQPAFSRLTRRLVKLSGLARFEQLMAVLRDVSAADGGSLAPLQKDALAEVAQAFKLR
;
A
#
# COMPACT_ATOMS: atom_id res chain seq x y z
N MET A 1 7.31 56.28 9.39
CA MET A 1 7.54 55.07 8.54
C MET A 1 7.83 53.75 9.29
N PRO A 2 8.44 53.73 10.52
CA PRO A 2 8.72 52.43 11.19
C PRO A 2 7.47 51.70 11.67
N VAL A 3 6.37 52.37 11.98
CA VAL A 3 5.13 51.77 12.49
C VAL A 3 4.41 50.94 11.43
N LEU A 4 4.44 51.35 10.16
CA LEU A 4 3.85 50.61 9.04
C LEU A 4 4.60 49.29 8.75
N LEU A 5 5.91 49.30 8.85
CA LEU A 5 6.74 48.09 8.71
C LEU A 5 6.48 47.06 9.83
N GLY A 6 6.28 47.54 11.08
CA GLY A 6 5.91 46.66 12.20
C GLY A 6 4.54 46.02 12.04
N LEU A 7 3.55 46.75 11.53
CA LEU A 7 2.20 46.24 11.23
C LEU A 7 2.20 45.20 10.10
N LEU A 8 2.99 45.42 9.05
CA LEU A 8 3.15 44.46 7.96
C LEU A 8 3.84 43.15 8.43
N ALA A 9 4.86 43.28 9.27
CA ALA A 9 5.55 42.11 9.82
C ALA A 9 4.63 41.31 10.77
N ALA A 10 3.81 41.96 11.58
CA ALA A 10 2.83 41.32 12.44
C ALA A 10 1.74 40.61 11.62
N ALA A 11 1.22 41.25 10.57
CA ALA A 11 0.24 40.66 9.66
C ALA A 11 0.80 39.44 8.92
N ALA A 12 2.03 39.51 8.43
CA ALA A 12 2.72 38.38 7.79
C ALA A 12 2.93 37.21 8.76
N GLY A 13 3.29 37.52 10.01
CA GLY A 13 3.43 36.51 11.06
C GLY A 13 2.11 35.80 11.40
N VAL A 14 1.01 36.54 11.49
CA VAL A 14 -0.33 35.99 11.74
C VAL A 14 -0.80 35.15 10.55
N ILE A 15 -0.60 35.62 9.31
CA ILE A 15 -0.94 34.88 8.10
C ILE A 15 -0.12 33.58 8.02
N PHE A 16 1.19 33.64 8.28
CA PHE A 16 2.05 32.46 8.30
C PHE A 16 1.59 31.44 9.35
N TRP A 17 1.20 31.92 10.55
CA TRP A 17 0.71 31.06 11.63
C TRP A 17 -0.63 30.41 11.30
N ILE A 18 -1.54 31.13 10.65
CA ILE A 18 -2.83 30.60 10.17
C ILE A 18 -2.61 29.57 9.07
N TYR A 19 -1.71 29.80 8.12
CA TYR A 19 -1.36 28.83 7.09
C TYR A 19 -0.74 27.57 7.67
N ARG A 20 0.18 27.73 8.62
CA ARG A 20 0.80 26.60 9.32
C ARG A 20 -0.20 25.81 10.18
N ALA A 21 -1.09 26.48 10.88
CA ALA A 21 -2.14 25.82 11.67
C ALA A 21 -3.16 25.08 10.80
N ARG A 22 -3.52 25.64 9.64
CA ARG A 22 -4.40 24.98 8.68
C ARG A 22 -3.76 23.74 8.06
N ASN A 23 -2.48 23.80 7.71
CA ASN A 23 -1.75 22.64 7.18
C ASN A 23 -1.58 21.51 8.21
N VAL A 24 -1.39 21.84 9.50
CA VAL A 24 -1.33 20.84 10.57
C VAL A 24 -2.72 20.23 10.83
N ALA A 25 -3.77 21.05 10.78
CA ALA A 25 -5.15 20.57 10.96
C ALA A 25 -5.65 19.71 9.80
N SER A 26 -5.26 20.01 8.54
CA SER A 26 -5.55 19.15 7.40
C SER A 26 -4.78 17.84 7.47
N ALA A 27 -3.48 17.88 7.76
CA ALA A 27 -2.68 16.69 7.96
C ALA A 27 -3.22 15.77 9.08
N ALA A 28 -3.73 16.35 10.18
CA ALA A 28 -4.35 15.57 11.25
C ALA A 28 -5.70 14.96 10.85
N ARG A 29 -6.49 15.63 10.00
CA ARG A 29 -7.73 15.08 9.42
C ARG A 29 -7.42 13.99 8.42
N ASP A 30 -6.48 14.22 7.50
CA ASP A 30 -6.04 13.24 6.52
C ASP A 30 -5.51 11.95 7.19
N LEU A 31 -4.78 12.08 8.30
CA LEU A 31 -4.34 10.95 9.11
C LEU A 31 -5.52 10.25 9.83
N GLY A 32 -6.52 11.00 10.28
CA GLY A 32 -7.73 10.46 10.89
C GLY A 32 -8.59 9.70 9.87
N ASP A 33 -8.75 10.24 8.68
CA ASP A 33 -9.49 9.63 7.58
C ASP A 33 -8.78 8.35 7.10
N MET A 34 -7.46 8.40 6.91
CA MET A 34 -6.65 7.21 6.58
C MET A 34 -6.75 6.11 7.64
N ALA A 35 -6.75 6.46 8.92
CA ALA A 35 -6.93 5.49 10.00
C ALA A 35 -8.34 4.88 9.98
N GLY A 36 -9.37 5.67 9.67
CA GLY A 36 -10.74 5.23 9.50
C GLY A 36 -10.89 4.24 8.33
N ASP A 37 -10.26 4.55 7.21
CA ASP A 37 -10.27 3.72 6.01
C ASP A 37 -9.58 2.37 6.25
N VAL A 38 -8.43 2.36 6.92
CA VAL A 38 -7.74 1.11 7.31
C VAL A 38 -8.61 0.27 8.25
N VAL A 39 -9.30 0.87 9.22
CA VAL A 39 -10.19 0.15 10.13
C VAL A 39 -11.39 -0.42 9.38
N SER A 40 -11.96 0.32 8.43
CA SER A 40 -13.07 -0.14 7.60
C SER A 40 -12.66 -1.30 6.71
N ALA A 41 -11.53 -1.18 6.02
CA ALA A 41 -10.95 -2.23 5.21
C ALA A 41 -10.64 -3.49 6.04
N ALA A 42 -10.00 -3.31 7.20
CA ALA A 42 -9.70 -4.41 8.11
C ALA A 42 -10.95 -5.18 8.54
N ARG A 43 -12.05 -4.48 8.85
CA ARG A 43 -13.32 -5.12 9.24
C ARG A 43 -13.93 -5.93 8.10
N ARG A 44 -13.92 -5.42 6.86
CA ARG A 44 -14.49 -6.12 5.70
C ARG A 44 -13.77 -7.41 5.36
N PHE A 45 -12.46 -7.43 5.51
CA PHE A 45 -11.64 -8.63 5.31
C PHE A 45 -11.54 -9.51 6.56
N GLY A 46 -12.31 -9.23 7.61
CA GLY A 46 -12.25 -9.98 8.85
C GLY A 46 -10.90 -9.93 9.54
N PHE A 47 -10.06 -8.94 9.18
CA PHE A 47 -8.73 -8.79 9.75
C PHE A 47 -8.85 -8.42 11.23
N ARG A 48 -8.20 -9.23 12.09
CA ARG A 48 -8.08 -8.97 13.52
C ARG A 48 -6.62 -9.04 13.91
N ARG A 49 -6.06 -7.90 14.31
CA ARG A 49 -4.71 -7.86 14.86
C ARG A 49 -4.67 -8.67 16.14
N ARG A 50 -3.80 -9.67 16.19
CA ARG A 50 -3.54 -10.42 17.43
C ARG A 50 -2.50 -9.69 18.25
N TYR A 51 -2.70 -9.68 19.56
CA TYR A 51 -1.76 -9.10 20.49
C TYR A 51 -0.44 -9.88 20.41
N ASN A 52 0.71 -9.18 20.32
CA ASN A 52 2.06 -9.74 20.17
C ASN A 52 2.38 -10.44 18.83
N GLU A 53 1.53 -10.36 17.80
CA GLU A 53 1.86 -10.83 16.45
C GLU A 53 2.03 -9.65 15.50
N HIS A 54 2.94 -9.82 14.54
CA HIS A 54 3.07 -8.83 13.47
C HIS A 54 1.79 -8.84 12.61
N PRO A 55 1.27 -7.68 12.17
CA PRO A 55 0.01 -7.60 11.44
C PRO A 55 -0.10 -8.56 10.24
N VAL A 56 0.96 -8.68 9.43
CA VAL A 56 0.98 -9.61 8.29
C VAL A 56 0.77 -11.08 8.74
N ASP A 57 1.30 -11.46 9.89
CA ASP A 57 1.16 -12.84 10.39
C ASP A 57 -0.25 -13.13 10.92
N SER A 58 -1.02 -12.08 11.21
CA SER A 58 -2.43 -12.16 11.60
C SER A 58 -3.40 -12.23 10.41
N LEU A 59 -2.93 -12.04 9.18
CA LEU A 59 -3.76 -12.15 7.96
C LEU A 59 -4.34 -13.56 7.85
N GLN A 60 -5.62 -13.62 7.48
CA GLN A 60 -6.33 -14.88 7.20
C GLN A 60 -6.84 -14.95 5.77
N ASP A 61 -7.03 -13.81 5.13
CA ASP A 61 -7.51 -13.71 3.76
C ASP A 61 -6.32 -13.68 2.78
N PRO A 62 -6.19 -14.67 1.88
CA PRO A 62 -5.12 -14.71 0.89
C PRO A 62 -5.24 -13.58 -0.15
N ASP A 63 -6.42 -13.06 -0.43
CA ASP A 63 -6.62 -11.99 -1.42
C ASP A 63 -6.01 -10.67 -0.91
N VAL A 64 -6.10 -10.41 0.40
CA VAL A 64 -5.40 -9.29 1.04
C VAL A 64 -3.88 -9.46 0.95
N ALA A 65 -3.37 -10.68 1.09
CA ALA A 65 -1.94 -10.94 0.95
C ALA A 65 -1.46 -10.70 -0.49
N VAL A 66 -2.24 -11.10 -1.50
CA VAL A 66 -1.95 -10.82 -2.93
C VAL A 66 -2.00 -9.31 -3.19
N ALA A 67 -3.06 -8.62 -2.74
CA ALA A 67 -3.19 -7.18 -2.92
C ALA A 67 -2.05 -6.41 -2.25
N GLY A 68 -1.69 -6.75 -1.03
CA GLY A 68 -0.58 -6.15 -0.30
C GLY A 68 0.78 -6.41 -0.98
N ALA A 69 1.00 -7.62 -1.51
CA ALA A 69 2.19 -7.93 -2.29
C ALA A 69 2.23 -7.13 -3.60
N GLY A 70 1.10 -6.96 -4.28
CA GLY A 70 0.96 -6.11 -5.47
C GLY A 70 1.28 -4.64 -5.17
N VAL A 71 0.77 -4.09 -4.07
CA VAL A 71 1.10 -2.74 -3.60
C VAL A 71 2.58 -2.60 -3.30
N ALA A 72 3.16 -3.53 -2.55
CA ALA A 72 4.58 -3.51 -2.22
C ALA A 72 5.46 -3.60 -3.48
N PHE A 73 5.11 -4.46 -4.43
CA PHE A 73 5.81 -4.59 -5.70
C PHE A 73 5.76 -3.30 -6.53
N LEU A 74 4.60 -2.63 -6.57
CA LEU A 74 4.42 -1.36 -7.22
C LEU A 74 5.33 -0.28 -6.62
N GLU A 75 5.41 -0.21 -5.30
CA GLU A 75 6.21 0.77 -4.54
C GLU A 75 7.74 0.48 -4.58
N MET A 76 8.18 -0.66 -5.12
CA MET A 76 9.59 -0.93 -5.40
C MET A 76 10.10 -0.20 -6.65
N ALA A 77 9.22 0.25 -7.53
CA ALA A 77 9.56 1.18 -8.60
C ALA A 77 9.79 2.59 -8.03
N ALA A 78 10.39 3.50 -8.82
CA ALA A 78 10.81 4.81 -8.31
C ALA A 78 9.63 5.64 -7.78
N LEU A 79 8.58 5.86 -8.54
CA LEU A 79 7.37 6.57 -8.13
C LEU A 79 6.18 5.96 -8.87
N PRO A 80 5.28 5.28 -8.18
CA PRO A 80 4.11 4.68 -8.80
C PRO A 80 3.24 5.75 -9.49
N SER A 81 3.01 5.58 -10.79
CA SER A 81 2.10 6.45 -11.54
C SER A 81 0.64 6.15 -11.19
N SER A 82 -0.25 7.12 -11.44
CA SER A 82 -1.69 6.88 -11.30
C SER A 82 -2.18 5.75 -12.21
N GLN A 83 -1.56 5.59 -13.38
CA GLN A 83 -1.86 4.52 -14.32
C GLN A 83 -1.49 3.14 -13.75
N GLN A 84 -0.34 3.02 -13.12
CA GLN A 84 0.08 1.76 -12.46
C GLN A 84 -0.82 1.42 -11.27
N GLN A 85 -1.23 2.42 -10.48
CA GLN A 85 -2.18 2.20 -9.38
C GLN A 85 -3.55 1.76 -9.89
N ALA A 86 -4.05 2.37 -10.98
CA ALA A 86 -5.29 1.95 -11.62
C ALA A 86 -5.17 0.53 -12.21
N ALA A 87 -4.05 0.20 -12.83
CA ALA A 87 -3.78 -1.15 -13.35
C ALA A 87 -3.78 -2.20 -12.23
N LEU A 88 -3.17 -1.90 -11.10
CA LEU A 88 -3.22 -2.78 -9.92
C LEU A 88 -4.67 -3.03 -9.48
N LEU A 89 -5.48 -1.97 -9.35
CA LEU A 89 -6.88 -2.11 -8.95
C LEU A 89 -7.68 -2.98 -9.93
N VAL A 90 -7.54 -2.72 -11.24
CA VAL A 90 -8.21 -3.51 -12.28
C VAL A 90 -7.75 -4.97 -12.26
N SER A 91 -6.46 -5.21 -12.06
CA SER A 91 -5.89 -6.56 -11.97
C SER A 91 -6.42 -7.33 -10.76
N LEU A 92 -6.54 -6.66 -9.59
CA LEU A 92 -7.14 -7.26 -8.39
C LEU A 92 -8.61 -7.64 -8.61
N GLN A 93 -9.39 -6.77 -9.26
CA GLN A 93 -10.78 -7.08 -9.62
C GLN A 93 -10.88 -8.30 -10.54
N HIS A 94 -10.04 -8.35 -11.55
CA HIS A 94 -10.08 -9.40 -12.57
C HIS A 94 -9.59 -10.76 -12.04
N HIS A 95 -8.47 -10.78 -11.32
CA HIS A 95 -7.83 -12.05 -10.93
C HIS A 95 -8.29 -12.59 -9.58
N LEU A 96 -8.85 -11.72 -8.71
CA LEU A 96 -9.34 -12.11 -7.39
C LEU A 96 -10.88 -12.02 -7.26
N ASP A 97 -11.56 -11.65 -8.36
CA ASP A 97 -13.02 -11.45 -8.38
C ASP A 97 -13.50 -10.45 -7.29
N LEU A 98 -12.71 -9.39 -7.09
CA LEU A 98 -13.06 -8.35 -6.12
C LEU A 98 -13.92 -7.27 -6.78
N SER A 99 -14.93 -6.78 -6.05
CA SER A 99 -15.59 -5.54 -6.45
C SER A 99 -14.62 -4.36 -6.40
N HIS A 100 -14.94 -3.26 -7.08
CA HIS A 100 -14.12 -2.04 -7.08
C HIS A 100 -13.78 -1.57 -5.66
N ASP A 101 -14.80 -1.48 -4.79
CA ASP A 101 -14.64 -1.04 -3.41
C ASP A 101 -13.74 -1.97 -2.60
N LYS A 102 -13.95 -3.29 -2.74
CA LYS A 102 -13.09 -4.29 -2.07
C LYS A 102 -11.64 -4.23 -2.57
N GLY A 103 -11.44 -4.03 -3.88
CA GLY A 103 -10.11 -3.85 -4.44
C GLY A 103 -9.40 -2.62 -3.87
N GLN A 104 -10.09 -1.48 -3.78
CA GLN A 104 -9.54 -0.26 -3.16
C GLN A 104 -9.20 -0.48 -1.69
N GLU A 105 -10.09 -1.09 -0.91
CA GLU A 105 -9.86 -1.38 0.50
C GLU A 105 -8.70 -2.35 0.71
N ALA A 106 -8.57 -3.37 -0.15
CA ALA A 106 -7.42 -4.28 -0.11
C ALA A 106 -6.10 -3.55 -0.38
N MET A 107 -6.09 -2.56 -1.30
CA MET A 107 -4.92 -1.71 -1.53
C MET A 107 -4.62 -0.80 -0.34
N ILE A 108 -5.64 -0.21 0.31
CA ILE A 108 -5.47 0.62 1.52
C ILE A 108 -4.85 -0.22 2.64
N LEU A 109 -5.41 -1.41 2.88
CA LEU A 109 -4.88 -2.34 3.88
C LEU A 109 -3.47 -2.80 3.52
N GLY A 110 -3.20 -3.04 2.24
CA GLY A 110 -1.87 -3.38 1.73
C GLY A 110 -0.83 -2.30 2.01
N ARG A 111 -1.15 -1.02 1.79
CA ARG A 111 -0.26 0.10 2.12
C ARG A 111 0.02 0.19 3.62
N TRP A 112 -1.00 0.02 4.44
CA TRP A 112 -0.82 0.00 5.88
C TRP A 112 0.08 -1.16 6.32
N LEU A 113 -0.15 -2.38 5.81
CA LEU A 113 0.71 -3.53 6.09
C LEU A 113 2.16 -3.31 5.65
N MET A 114 2.35 -2.63 4.52
CA MET A 114 3.67 -2.25 4.03
C MET A 114 4.37 -1.29 4.99
N SER A 115 3.66 -0.28 5.52
CA SER A 115 4.22 0.64 6.52
C SER A 115 4.60 -0.08 7.82
N GLU A 116 3.79 -1.05 8.28
CA GLU A 116 4.07 -1.88 9.46
C GLU A 116 5.30 -2.79 9.26
N CYS A 117 5.63 -3.12 8.00
CA CYS A 117 6.83 -3.89 7.65
C CYS A 117 8.10 -3.04 7.51
N GLY A 118 7.99 -1.71 7.55
CA GLY A 118 9.12 -0.80 7.36
C GLY A 118 9.53 -0.59 5.90
N GLY A 119 8.63 -0.85 4.93
CA GLY A 119 8.84 -0.56 3.52
C GLY A 119 8.45 -1.67 2.56
N ALA A 120 8.61 -1.39 1.27
CA ALA A 120 8.11 -2.24 0.18
C ALA A 120 8.77 -3.63 0.12
N GLN A 121 10.09 -3.69 0.14
CA GLN A 121 10.81 -4.96 0.01
C GLN A 121 10.54 -5.92 1.18
N PRO A 122 10.68 -5.53 2.47
CA PRO A 122 10.36 -6.41 3.59
C PRO A 122 8.87 -6.79 3.65
N ALA A 123 7.97 -5.89 3.21
CA ALA A 123 6.56 -6.20 3.12
C ALA A 123 6.27 -7.27 2.08
N PHE A 124 6.82 -7.13 0.88
CA PHE A 124 6.66 -8.10 -0.19
C PHE A 124 7.09 -9.50 0.24
N SER A 125 8.30 -9.62 0.79
CA SER A 125 8.85 -10.88 1.31
C SER A 125 7.95 -11.52 2.37
N ARG A 126 7.45 -10.71 3.31
CA ARG A 126 6.60 -11.22 4.39
C ARG A 126 5.21 -11.61 3.91
N LEU A 127 4.59 -10.79 3.04
CA LEU A 127 3.29 -11.05 2.44
C LEU A 127 3.31 -12.29 1.54
N THR A 128 4.33 -12.45 0.70
CA THR A 128 4.52 -13.65 -0.14
C THR A 128 4.65 -14.91 0.71
N ARG A 129 5.47 -14.89 1.77
CA ARG A 129 5.58 -16.02 2.71
C ARG A 129 4.28 -16.30 3.44
N ARG A 130 3.52 -15.25 3.80
CA ARG A 130 2.21 -15.42 4.42
C ARG A 130 1.22 -16.03 3.44
N LEU A 131 1.21 -15.58 2.18
CA LEU A 131 0.37 -16.14 1.13
C LEU A 131 0.61 -17.64 0.94
N VAL A 132 1.88 -18.05 0.87
CA VAL A 132 2.23 -19.49 0.78
C VAL A 132 1.68 -20.27 1.97
N LYS A 133 1.74 -19.73 3.18
CA LYS A 133 1.18 -20.39 4.39
C LYS A 133 -0.34 -20.48 4.35
N LEU A 134 -1.04 -19.49 3.75
CA LEU A 134 -2.49 -19.44 3.71
C LEU A 134 -3.08 -20.32 2.61
N SER A 135 -2.46 -20.39 1.46
CA SER A 135 -3.03 -20.99 0.25
C SER A 135 -2.13 -21.99 -0.48
N GLY A 136 -0.90 -22.21 -0.02
CA GLY A 136 0.06 -23.03 -0.75
C GLY A 136 0.28 -22.51 -2.15
N LEU A 137 0.13 -23.35 -3.17
CA LEU A 137 0.25 -22.98 -4.60
C LEU A 137 -1.04 -22.41 -5.19
N ALA A 138 -2.18 -22.50 -4.50
CA ALA A 138 -3.49 -22.17 -5.08
C ALA A 138 -3.62 -20.71 -5.53
N ARG A 139 -2.87 -19.77 -4.93
CA ARG A 139 -2.89 -18.35 -5.29
C ARG A 139 -1.64 -17.88 -6.05
N PHE A 140 -0.79 -18.82 -6.46
CA PHE A 140 0.43 -18.47 -7.21
C PHE A 140 0.11 -17.78 -8.54
N GLU A 141 -0.78 -18.36 -9.34
CA GLU A 141 -1.16 -17.82 -10.64
C GLU A 141 -1.76 -16.42 -10.55
N GLN A 142 -2.63 -16.20 -9.55
CA GLN A 142 -3.24 -14.89 -9.33
C GLN A 142 -2.18 -13.85 -8.92
N LEU A 143 -1.26 -14.19 -8.01
CA LEU A 143 -0.17 -13.30 -7.66
C LEU A 143 0.66 -12.94 -8.89
N MET A 144 1.09 -13.93 -9.67
CA MET A 144 1.92 -13.70 -10.85
C MET A 144 1.19 -12.88 -11.92
N ALA A 145 -0.12 -13.08 -12.10
CA ALA A 145 -0.93 -12.30 -13.02
C ALA A 145 -0.98 -10.82 -12.58
N VAL A 146 -1.23 -10.56 -11.31
CA VAL A 146 -1.24 -9.19 -10.74
C VAL A 146 0.12 -8.51 -10.92
N LEU A 147 1.23 -9.19 -10.60
CA LEU A 147 2.57 -8.61 -10.75
C LEU A 147 2.92 -8.31 -12.22
N ARG A 148 2.51 -9.16 -13.15
CA ARG A 148 2.70 -8.97 -14.59
C ARG A 148 1.90 -7.76 -15.11
N ASP A 149 0.63 -7.63 -14.72
CA ASP A 149 -0.23 -6.53 -15.17
C ASP A 149 0.30 -5.18 -14.67
N VAL A 150 0.74 -5.11 -13.42
CA VAL A 150 1.39 -3.92 -12.85
C VAL A 150 2.67 -3.57 -13.61
N SER A 151 3.49 -4.56 -13.95
CA SER A 151 4.72 -4.35 -14.72
C SER A 151 4.43 -3.87 -16.14
N ALA A 152 3.39 -4.43 -16.78
CA ALA A 152 3.00 -4.07 -18.16
C ALA A 152 2.53 -2.61 -18.23
N ALA A 153 1.89 -2.09 -17.19
CA ALA A 153 1.41 -0.71 -17.13
C ALA A 153 2.53 0.35 -17.14
N ASP A 154 3.78 -0.06 -16.88
CA ASP A 154 4.99 0.79 -16.97
C ASP A 154 5.88 0.43 -18.18
N GLY A 155 5.28 -0.09 -19.24
CA GLY A 155 6.03 -0.50 -20.44
C GLY A 155 6.85 -1.78 -20.27
N GLY A 156 6.61 -2.55 -19.18
CA GLY A 156 7.24 -3.84 -18.94
C GLY A 156 8.68 -3.79 -18.41
N SER A 157 9.22 -2.61 -18.17
CA SER A 157 10.57 -2.45 -17.60
C SER A 157 10.52 -2.65 -16.09
N LEU A 158 11.22 -3.67 -15.60
CA LEU A 158 11.31 -3.97 -14.16
C LEU A 158 12.49 -3.26 -13.52
N ALA A 159 12.24 -2.60 -12.39
CA ALA A 159 13.30 -2.10 -11.52
C ALA A 159 14.12 -3.26 -10.92
N PRO A 160 15.39 -3.05 -10.52
CA PRO A 160 16.20 -4.11 -9.92
C PRO A 160 15.53 -4.81 -8.75
N LEU A 161 14.93 -4.06 -7.81
CA LEU A 161 14.22 -4.60 -6.67
C LEU A 161 12.99 -5.45 -7.06
N GLN A 162 12.31 -5.09 -8.16
CA GLN A 162 11.19 -5.89 -8.67
C GLN A 162 11.65 -7.22 -9.27
N LYS A 163 12.81 -7.24 -9.93
CA LYS A 163 13.42 -8.49 -10.43
C LYS A 163 13.78 -9.43 -9.29
N ASP A 164 14.38 -8.89 -8.24
CA ASP A 164 14.73 -9.64 -7.03
C ASP A 164 13.46 -10.19 -6.35
N ALA A 165 12.41 -9.39 -6.27
CA ALA A 165 11.12 -9.80 -5.74
C ALA A 165 10.49 -10.97 -6.52
N LEU A 166 10.55 -10.97 -7.86
CA LEU A 166 10.07 -12.08 -8.67
C LEU A 166 10.89 -13.36 -8.44
N ALA A 167 12.21 -13.24 -8.29
CA ALA A 167 13.07 -14.37 -7.94
C ALA A 167 12.70 -14.93 -6.55
N GLU A 168 12.40 -14.05 -5.58
CA GLU A 168 11.93 -14.45 -4.25
C GLU A 168 10.60 -15.20 -4.31
N VAL A 169 9.64 -14.78 -5.14
CA VAL A 169 8.37 -15.51 -5.33
C VAL A 169 8.64 -16.93 -5.80
N ALA A 170 9.48 -17.10 -6.84
CA ALA A 170 9.82 -18.42 -7.34
C ALA A 170 10.43 -19.32 -6.26
N GLN A 171 11.28 -18.75 -5.43
CA GLN A 171 11.89 -19.48 -4.28
C GLN A 171 10.87 -19.78 -3.18
N ALA A 172 10.00 -18.82 -2.82
CA ALA A 172 9.01 -18.99 -1.76
C ALA A 172 8.00 -20.10 -2.09
N PHE A 173 7.60 -20.18 -3.35
CA PHE A 173 6.70 -21.24 -3.86
C PHE A 173 7.44 -22.52 -4.27
N LYS A 174 8.79 -22.58 -4.07
CA LYS A 174 9.64 -23.74 -4.42
C LYS A 174 9.51 -24.18 -5.88
N LEU A 175 9.35 -23.22 -6.78
CA LEU A 175 9.38 -23.45 -8.22
C LEU A 175 10.84 -23.60 -8.66
N ARG A 176 11.16 -24.68 -9.37
CA ARG A 176 12.49 -24.95 -9.94
C ARG A 176 12.47 -24.61 -11.44
#